data_a39dc0c1ce20e48c408b0fd11cbfd210
#
_entry.id   a39dc0c1ce20e48c408b0fd11cbfd210
#
_cell.length_a   1.000
_cell.length_b   1.000
_cell.length_c   1.000
_cell.angle_alpha   90.00
_cell.angle_beta   90.00
_cell.angle_gamma   90.00
#
_symmetry.space_group_name_H-M   'P 1'
#
loop_
_entity.id
_entity.type
_entity.pdbx_description
1 polymer ?
#
loop_
_entity_poly.entity_id
_entity_poly.type
_entity_poly.pdbx_seq_one_letter_code
_entity_poly.pdbx_strand_id
1 'polypeptide(L)'
;MTQEELRQIVAQFQIQDSVEKIEPIGNGLINETLRVTTAGNCCPDYVLQRINNAVFTDVDLLQHNIDVVTSHIRHKLQAQHEQDIDRKCLQFIQASNGLTYYRDGQERYWRMSLFIPDAVTREEVNNNSAFCCGQTFGNFEQMLVDLKEPLGETIPNFHNMELRLEQLHEAVKADKAGRVSLVSDMLNTLNRDADEMCLAEQLYRRGVIPKRICHCDTKVNNMMFDKDGSVLCVIDLDTVMPSFVFSDYGDFLRTGANRVAEDSDQFESVGLNEDILCAFTE
;
A
#
# COMPACT_ATOMS: atom_id res chain seq x y z
N MET A 1 -3.68 18.37 -16.28
CA MET A 1 -5.01 18.95 -15.98
C MET A 1 -4.89 20.42 -15.61
N THR A 2 -5.89 21.22 -15.92
CA THR A 2 -5.95 22.63 -15.50
C THR A 2 -6.37 22.75 -14.03
N GLN A 3 -6.04 23.87 -13.39
CA GLN A 3 -6.50 24.15 -12.01
C GLN A 3 -8.03 24.21 -11.91
N GLU A 4 -8.70 24.67 -12.96
CA GLU A 4 -10.15 24.72 -13.00
C GLU A 4 -10.80 23.33 -13.04
N GLU A 5 -10.26 22.41 -13.86
CA GLU A 5 -10.70 21.00 -13.85
C GLU A 5 -10.52 20.35 -12.51
N LEU A 6 -9.39 20.58 -11.82
CA LEU A 6 -9.14 20.06 -10.48
C LEU A 6 -10.17 20.60 -9.46
N ARG A 7 -10.46 21.90 -9.50
CA ARG A 7 -11.49 22.50 -8.63
C ARG A 7 -12.88 21.91 -8.86
N GLN A 8 -13.24 21.62 -10.11
CA GLN A 8 -14.51 20.97 -10.45
C GLN A 8 -14.58 19.54 -9.89
N ILE A 9 -13.46 18.81 -9.88
CA ILE A 9 -13.37 17.48 -9.27
C ILE A 9 -13.50 17.59 -7.75
N VAL A 10 -12.75 18.50 -7.11
CA VAL A 10 -12.82 18.73 -5.66
C VAL A 10 -14.25 19.09 -5.21
N ALA A 11 -14.96 19.87 -6.02
CA ALA A 11 -16.35 20.26 -5.73
C ALA A 11 -17.35 19.08 -5.73
N GLN A 12 -16.92 17.90 -6.20
CA GLN A 12 -17.74 16.68 -6.09
C GLN A 12 -17.68 16.04 -4.70
N PHE A 13 -16.74 16.44 -3.85
CA PHE A 13 -16.57 15.88 -2.51
C PHE A 13 -17.15 16.82 -1.43
N GLN A 14 -17.56 16.22 -0.29
CA GLN A 14 -18.16 16.93 0.82
C GLN A 14 -17.09 17.59 1.69
N ILE A 15 -16.42 18.62 1.17
CA ILE A 15 -15.43 19.41 1.91
C ILE A 15 -16.07 20.53 2.72
N GLN A 16 -15.40 20.98 3.78
CA GLN A 16 -15.96 21.92 4.75
C GLN A 16 -15.81 23.39 4.38
N ASP A 17 -14.89 23.74 3.45
CA ASP A 17 -14.60 25.13 3.09
C ASP A 17 -14.19 25.28 1.63
N SER A 18 -14.00 26.52 1.20
CA SER A 18 -13.52 26.85 -0.14
C SER A 18 -12.06 26.44 -0.33
N VAL A 19 -11.72 26.05 -1.57
CA VAL A 19 -10.37 25.65 -1.95
C VAL A 19 -9.51 26.86 -2.22
N GLU A 20 -8.41 27.02 -1.48
CA GLU A 20 -7.39 28.02 -1.74
C GLU A 20 -6.42 27.56 -2.82
N LYS A 21 -5.80 26.37 -2.64
CA LYS A 21 -4.74 25.87 -3.49
C LYS A 21 -4.85 24.37 -3.73
N ILE A 22 -4.44 23.90 -4.91
CA ILE A 22 -4.25 22.48 -5.23
C ILE A 22 -2.87 22.32 -5.83
N GLU A 23 -2.03 21.48 -5.22
CA GLU A 23 -0.65 21.25 -5.64
C GLU A 23 -0.24 19.79 -5.49
N PRO A 24 0.69 19.28 -6.33
CA PRO A 24 1.21 17.92 -6.17
C PRO A 24 1.89 17.74 -4.81
N ILE A 25 1.72 16.55 -4.22
CA ILE A 25 2.48 16.12 -3.04
C ILE A 25 3.01 14.69 -3.24
N GLY A 26 4.20 14.43 -2.67
CA GLY A 26 4.85 13.13 -2.73
C GLY A 26 5.32 12.73 -4.14
N ASN A 27 5.92 11.56 -4.21
CA ASN A 27 6.48 10.96 -5.42
C ASN A 27 5.83 9.59 -5.71
N GLY A 28 4.53 9.46 -5.46
CA GLY A 28 3.80 8.19 -5.68
C GLY A 28 3.97 7.70 -7.13
N LEU A 29 4.35 6.43 -7.28
CA LEU A 29 4.63 5.83 -8.60
C LEU A 29 3.36 5.40 -9.34
N ILE A 30 2.28 5.13 -8.61
CA ILE A 30 1.06 4.54 -9.16
C ILE A 30 -0.04 5.59 -9.30
N ASN A 31 -0.37 6.29 -8.23
CA ASN A 31 -1.46 7.28 -8.18
C ASN A 31 -0.91 8.71 -8.25
N GLU A 32 -1.61 9.57 -8.98
CA GLU A 32 -1.35 11.02 -8.92
C GLU A 32 -1.94 11.58 -7.62
N THR A 33 -1.11 12.19 -6.78
CA THR A 33 -1.50 12.67 -5.45
C THR A 33 -1.32 14.17 -5.34
N LEU A 34 -2.38 14.86 -4.90
CA LEU A 34 -2.45 16.31 -4.79
C LEU A 34 -2.90 16.71 -3.38
N ARG A 35 -2.32 17.76 -2.82
CA ARG A 35 -2.83 18.43 -1.62
C ARG A 35 -3.84 19.50 -2.03
N VAL A 36 -4.96 19.50 -1.34
CA VAL A 36 -6.01 20.53 -1.44
C VAL A 36 -5.99 21.33 -0.16
N THR A 37 -5.48 22.55 -0.25
CA THR A 37 -5.45 23.50 0.89
C THR A 37 -6.77 24.27 0.93
N THR A 38 -7.39 24.37 2.10
CA THR A 38 -8.62 25.12 2.32
C THR A 38 -8.31 26.54 2.81
N ALA A 39 -9.23 27.49 2.56
CA ALA A 39 -9.04 28.90 2.91
C ALA A 39 -9.24 29.18 4.40
N GLY A 40 -9.93 28.31 5.15
CA GLY A 40 -10.28 28.52 6.55
C GLY A 40 -9.21 28.04 7.52
N ASN A 41 -8.74 28.89 8.43
CA ASN A 41 -7.71 28.54 9.42
C ASN A 41 -8.10 27.38 10.38
N CYS A 42 -9.39 27.03 10.43
CA CYS A 42 -9.89 25.95 11.29
C CYS A 42 -10.44 24.75 10.50
N CYS A 43 -10.33 24.80 9.17
CA CYS A 43 -10.80 23.70 8.32
C CYS A 43 -9.65 22.79 7.94
N PRO A 44 -9.90 21.48 7.80
CA PRO A 44 -8.85 20.55 7.42
C PRO A 44 -8.45 20.73 5.94
N ASP A 45 -7.20 20.47 5.63
CA ASP A 45 -6.74 20.22 4.28
C ASP A 45 -7.09 18.78 3.86
N TYR A 46 -6.98 18.51 2.56
CA TYR A 46 -7.32 17.21 2.01
C TYR A 46 -6.22 16.69 1.08
N VAL A 47 -6.23 15.39 0.86
CA VAL A 47 -5.44 14.72 -0.17
C VAL A 47 -6.39 14.24 -1.26
N LEU A 48 -6.23 14.75 -2.48
CA LEU A 48 -6.94 14.29 -3.66
C LEU A 48 -6.05 13.33 -4.44
N GLN A 49 -6.54 12.14 -4.73
CA GLN A 49 -5.80 11.15 -5.51
C GLN A 49 -6.58 10.73 -6.76
N ARG A 50 -5.86 10.65 -7.89
CA ARG A 50 -6.36 9.98 -9.09
C ARG A 50 -5.93 8.52 -9.04
N ILE A 51 -6.90 7.62 -8.94
CA ILE A 51 -6.68 6.18 -8.91
C ILE A 51 -6.21 5.70 -10.28
N ASN A 52 -5.12 4.94 -10.32
CA ASN A 52 -4.64 4.31 -11.56
C ASN A 52 -5.47 3.06 -11.88
N ASN A 53 -6.56 3.25 -12.61
CA ASN A 53 -7.47 2.18 -12.99
C ASN A 53 -6.92 1.22 -14.08
N ALA A 54 -5.71 1.44 -14.57
CA ALA A 54 -5.00 0.43 -15.37
C ALA A 54 -4.35 -0.65 -14.48
N VAL A 55 -4.04 -0.30 -13.24
CA VAL A 55 -3.52 -1.23 -12.22
C VAL A 55 -4.68 -1.80 -11.41
N PHE A 56 -5.52 -0.92 -10.84
CA PHE A 56 -6.70 -1.27 -10.06
C PHE A 56 -7.93 -1.28 -10.96
N THR A 57 -8.16 -2.39 -11.63
CA THR A 57 -9.20 -2.49 -12.67
C THR A 57 -10.62 -2.52 -12.11
N ASP A 58 -10.79 -2.92 -10.86
CA ASP A 58 -12.05 -2.89 -10.11
C ASP A 58 -11.96 -1.83 -8.99
N VAL A 59 -12.33 -0.58 -9.32
CA VAL A 59 -12.27 0.53 -8.37
C VAL A 59 -13.35 0.42 -7.29
N ASP A 60 -14.48 -0.22 -7.58
CA ASP A 60 -15.53 -0.48 -6.59
C ASP A 60 -15.00 -1.40 -5.50
N LEU A 61 -14.35 -2.50 -5.88
CA LEU A 61 -13.72 -3.44 -4.95
C LEU A 61 -12.57 -2.77 -4.16
N LEU A 62 -11.71 -2.02 -4.85
CA LEU A 62 -10.62 -1.28 -4.21
C LEU A 62 -11.15 -0.39 -3.09
N GLN A 63 -12.14 0.43 -3.41
CA GLN A 63 -12.67 1.40 -2.45
C GLN A 63 -13.49 0.71 -1.35
N HIS A 64 -14.21 -0.38 -1.67
CA HIS A 64 -14.86 -1.21 -0.67
C HIS A 64 -13.86 -1.73 0.37
N ASN A 65 -12.74 -2.33 -0.06
CA ASN A 65 -11.72 -2.83 0.87
C ASN A 65 -11.21 -1.72 1.79
N ILE A 66 -10.88 -0.55 1.22
CA ILE A 66 -10.39 0.61 1.97
C ILE A 66 -11.41 1.09 2.99
N ASP A 67 -12.67 1.25 2.59
CA ASP A 67 -13.74 1.74 3.45
C ASP A 67 -14.02 0.78 4.61
N VAL A 68 -14.04 -0.51 4.33
CA VAL A 68 -14.23 -1.55 5.36
C VAL A 68 -13.07 -1.58 6.35
N VAL A 69 -11.84 -1.57 5.86
CA VAL A 69 -10.63 -1.60 6.70
C VAL A 69 -10.52 -0.36 7.57
N THR A 70 -10.64 0.82 6.98
CA THR A 70 -10.52 2.09 7.73
C THR A 70 -11.65 2.25 8.75
N SER A 71 -12.87 1.90 8.39
CA SER A 71 -14.02 1.93 9.33
C SER A 71 -13.81 0.97 10.50
N HIS A 72 -13.32 -0.24 10.24
CA HIS A 72 -13.05 -1.24 11.28
C HIS A 72 -11.95 -0.77 12.26
N ILE A 73 -10.82 -0.27 11.71
CA ILE A 73 -9.71 0.26 12.52
C ILE A 73 -10.18 1.45 13.36
N ARG A 74 -10.89 2.41 12.75
CA ARG A 74 -11.40 3.59 13.46
C ARG A 74 -12.35 3.20 14.58
N HIS A 75 -13.24 2.20 14.36
CA HIS A 75 -14.13 1.69 15.39
C HIS A 75 -13.35 1.11 16.59
N LYS A 76 -12.27 0.33 16.32
CA LYS A 76 -11.41 -0.20 17.39
C LYS A 76 -10.68 0.89 18.16
N LEU A 77 -10.10 1.87 17.46
CA LEU A 77 -9.44 3.01 18.11
C LEU A 77 -10.41 3.80 19.00
N GLN A 78 -11.66 4.00 18.55
CA GLN A 78 -12.71 4.62 19.36
C GLN A 78 -13.04 3.81 20.62
N ALA A 79 -13.18 2.48 20.47
CA ALA A 79 -13.45 1.58 21.59
C ALA A 79 -12.29 1.54 22.61
N GLN A 80 -11.06 1.78 22.16
CA GLN A 80 -9.87 1.90 22.99
C GLN A 80 -9.69 3.30 23.60
N HIS A 81 -10.62 4.25 23.32
CA HIS A 81 -10.55 5.64 23.73
C HIS A 81 -9.30 6.39 23.25
N GLU A 82 -8.77 5.97 22.09
CA GLU A 82 -7.64 6.63 21.47
C GLU A 82 -7.94 8.08 21.12
N GLN A 83 -6.94 8.95 21.34
CA GLN A 83 -7.02 10.36 20.97
C GLN A 83 -6.50 10.56 19.53
N ASP A 84 -6.93 11.64 18.89
CA ASP A 84 -6.45 12.06 17.57
C ASP A 84 -6.59 10.97 16.48
N ILE A 85 -7.72 10.26 16.48
CA ILE A 85 -7.99 9.13 15.57
C ILE A 85 -7.79 9.54 14.10
N ASP A 86 -8.07 10.80 13.74
CA ASP A 86 -7.89 11.31 12.38
C ASP A 86 -6.43 11.37 11.94
N ARG A 87 -5.49 11.29 12.88
CA ARG A 87 -4.06 11.13 12.59
C ARG A 87 -3.60 9.67 12.63
N LYS A 88 -4.40 8.77 13.22
CA LYS A 88 -4.04 7.35 13.43
C LYS A 88 -4.65 6.39 12.41
N CYS A 89 -5.59 6.87 11.61
CA CYS A 89 -6.21 6.09 10.54
C CYS A 89 -6.74 7.02 9.47
N LEU A 90 -6.51 6.68 8.20
CA LEU A 90 -7.02 7.45 7.07
C LEU A 90 -8.55 7.58 7.16
N GLN A 91 -9.04 8.74 6.76
CA GLN A 91 -10.47 9.02 6.61
C GLN A 91 -10.76 9.51 5.20
N PHE A 92 -11.56 8.76 4.47
CA PHE A 92 -11.99 9.11 3.14
C PHE A 92 -13.26 9.96 3.18
N ILE A 93 -13.36 10.92 2.25
CA ILE A 93 -14.43 11.89 2.15
C ILE A 93 -15.43 11.40 1.12
N GLN A 94 -16.72 11.41 1.47
CA GLN A 94 -17.76 11.04 0.54
C GLN A 94 -17.90 12.09 -0.58
N ALA A 95 -18.09 11.60 -1.78
CA ALA A 95 -18.51 12.40 -2.91
C ALA A 95 -20.03 12.63 -2.90
N SER A 96 -20.51 13.50 -3.76
CA SER A 96 -21.93 13.86 -3.90
C SER A 96 -22.85 12.70 -4.26
N ASN A 97 -22.29 11.64 -4.85
CA ASN A 97 -22.98 10.37 -5.15
C ASN A 97 -23.09 9.40 -3.97
N GLY A 98 -22.55 9.77 -2.78
CA GLY A 98 -22.54 8.96 -1.57
C GLY A 98 -21.44 7.88 -1.52
N LEU A 99 -20.59 7.78 -2.54
CA LEU A 99 -19.41 6.89 -2.56
C LEU A 99 -18.19 7.64 -2.05
N THR A 100 -17.14 6.92 -1.68
CA THR A 100 -15.85 7.49 -1.27
C THR A 100 -14.91 7.74 -2.46
N TYR A 101 -15.44 7.64 -3.67
CA TYR A 101 -14.77 8.02 -4.91
C TYR A 101 -15.74 8.69 -5.90
N TYR A 102 -15.17 9.40 -6.87
CA TYR A 102 -15.89 10.04 -7.98
C TYR A 102 -15.29 9.64 -9.31
N ARG A 103 -16.14 9.29 -10.27
CA ARG A 103 -15.75 9.01 -11.67
C ARG A 103 -16.13 10.23 -12.52
N ASP A 104 -15.13 10.83 -13.17
CA ASP A 104 -15.34 11.99 -14.01
C ASP A 104 -15.79 11.63 -15.44
N GLY A 105 -16.12 12.65 -16.24
CA GLY A 105 -16.58 12.48 -17.62
C GLY A 105 -15.53 11.91 -18.59
N GLN A 106 -14.28 11.74 -18.17
CA GLN A 106 -13.18 11.10 -18.92
C GLN A 106 -12.85 9.70 -18.39
N GLU A 107 -13.74 9.16 -17.58
CA GLU A 107 -13.60 7.82 -16.95
C GLU A 107 -12.42 7.69 -16.00
N ARG A 108 -11.92 8.81 -15.45
CA ARG A 108 -10.89 8.82 -14.40
C ARG A 108 -11.56 8.75 -13.04
N TYR A 109 -10.93 8.01 -12.14
CA TYR A 109 -11.45 7.83 -10.79
C TYR A 109 -10.65 8.67 -9.80
N TRP A 110 -11.36 9.34 -8.92
CA TRP A 110 -10.82 10.26 -7.93
C TRP A 110 -11.32 9.89 -6.55
N ARG A 111 -10.45 9.93 -5.56
CA ARG A 111 -10.83 9.81 -4.16
C ARG A 111 -10.20 10.94 -3.37
N MET A 112 -10.76 11.22 -2.21
CA MET A 112 -10.29 12.28 -1.32
C MET A 112 -10.23 11.76 0.10
N SER A 113 -9.14 12.08 0.81
CA SER A 113 -9.01 11.80 2.25
C SER A 113 -8.63 13.06 3.01
N LEU A 114 -8.79 13.05 4.34
CA LEU A 114 -8.24 14.08 5.20
C LEU A 114 -6.71 14.11 5.08
N PHE A 115 -6.15 15.30 5.01
CA PHE A 115 -4.72 15.50 5.13
C PHE A 115 -4.33 15.42 6.61
N ILE A 116 -3.30 14.64 6.93
CA ILE A 116 -2.76 14.50 8.28
C ILE A 116 -1.71 15.60 8.49
N PRO A 117 -2.00 16.65 9.27
CA PRO A 117 -1.06 17.74 9.46
C PRO A 117 0.15 17.30 10.29
N ASP A 118 1.29 17.95 10.04
CA ASP A 118 2.54 17.73 10.78
C ASP A 118 3.09 16.28 10.72
N ALA A 119 2.58 15.48 9.81
CA ALA A 119 3.04 14.13 9.54
C ALA A 119 4.03 14.10 8.38
N VAL A 120 4.99 13.18 8.45
CA VAL A 120 6.01 12.95 7.40
C VAL A 120 6.12 11.48 7.07
N THR A 121 6.43 11.17 5.82
CA THR A 121 6.87 9.84 5.41
C THR A 121 8.40 9.77 5.43
N ARG A 122 8.97 8.57 5.55
CA ARG A 122 10.42 8.33 5.53
C ARG A 122 10.75 7.30 4.46
N GLU A 123 11.88 7.46 3.82
CA GLU A 123 12.40 6.50 2.83
C GLU A 123 13.59 5.72 3.41
N GLU A 124 14.32 6.34 4.35
CA GLU A 124 15.50 5.73 4.95
C GLU A 124 15.12 4.65 5.95
N VAL A 125 15.72 3.47 5.77
CA VAL A 125 15.58 2.32 6.68
C VAL A 125 16.81 2.23 7.58
N ASN A 126 16.58 2.26 8.89
CA ASN A 126 17.55 1.99 9.94
C ASN A 126 16.89 1.09 10.99
N ASN A 127 17.66 0.61 11.97
CA ASN A 127 17.14 -0.34 12.98
C ASN A 127 15.86 0.18 13.67
N ASN A 128 15.81 1.46 14.01
CA ASN A 128 14.65 2.02 14.69
C ASN A 128 13.42 2.07 13.76
N SER A 129 13.58 2.54 12.51
CA SER A 129 12.46 2.56 11.55
C SER A 129 12.04 1.15 11.14
N ALA A 130 12.96 0.18 11.07
CA ALA A 130 12.63 -1.22 10.82
C ALA A 130 11.81 -1.84 11.96
N PHE A 131 12.23 -1.63 13.21
CA PHE A 131 11.46 -2.06 14.39
C PHE A 131 10.06 -1.42 14.41
N CYS A 132 9.97 -0.12 14.22
CA CYS A 132 8.68 0.58 14.12
C CYS A 132 7.81 0.01 12.99
N CYS A 133 8.42 -0.35 11.86
CA CYS A 133 7.73 -0.95 10.72
C CYS A 133 7.13 -2.32 11.08
N GLY A 134 7.94 -3.22 11.65
CA GLY A 134 7.49 -4.52 12.11
C GLY A 134 6.34 -4.42 13.11
N GLN A 135 6.50 -3.57 14.12
CA GLN A 135 5.45 -3.34 15.12
C GLN A 135 4.17 -2.76 14.50
N THR A 136 4.30 -1.81 13.57
CA THR A 136 3.15 -1.12 12.98
C THR A 136 2.35 -2.04 12.06
N PHE A 137 3.02 -2.77 11.14
CA PHE A 137 2.32 -3.70 10.26
C PHE A 137 1.79 -4.92 11.02
N GLY A 138 2.51 -5.44 12.02
CA GLY A 138 2.00 -6.47 12.91
C GLY A 138 0.75 -6.03 13.67
N ASN A 139 0.71 -4.81 14.19
CA ASN A 139 -0.48 -4.23 14.82
C ASN A 139 -1.62 -4.01 13.81
N PHE A 140 -1.31 -3.57 12.60
CA PHE A 140 -2.30 -3.39 11.54
C PHE A 140 -3.00 -4.72 11.22
N GLU A 141 -2.26 -5.79 11.01
CA GLU A 141 -2.82 -7.13 10.77
C GLU A 141 -3.60 -7.64 11.99
N GLN A 142 -3.09 -7.41 13.21
CA GLN A 142 -3.79 -7.80 14.44
C GLN A 142 -5.12 -7.07 14.60
N MET A 143 -5.20 -5.81 14.22
CA MET A 143 -6.46 -5.07 14.25
C MET A 143 -7.48 -5.62 13.27
N LEU A 144 -7.07 -6.28 12.21
CA LEU A 144 -7.95 -6.83 11.17
C LEU A 144 -8.31 -8.32 11.37
N VAL A 145 -7.78 -8.96 12.41
CA VAL A 145 -7.94 -10.41 12.64
C VAL A 145 -9.40 -10.84 12.82
N ASP A 146 -10.24 -9.97 13.35
CA ASP A 146 -11.68 -10.19 13.60
C ASP A 146 -12.60 -9.46 12.62
N LEU A 147 -12.04 -8.92 11.53
CA LEU A 147 -12.80 -8.33 10.45
C LEU A 147 -13.72 -9.40 9.84
N LYS A 148 -15.04 -9.14 9.84
CA LYS A 148 -16.06 -10.10 9.37
C LYS A 148 -16.45 -9.88 7.93
N GLU A 149 -16.38 -8.62 7.49
CA GLU A 149 -16.72 -8.24 6.11
C GLU A 149 -15.68 -8.84 5.15
N PRO A 150 -16.10 -9.60 4.13
CA PRO A 150 -15.15 -10.18 3.19
C PRO A 150 -14.52 -9.11 2.30
N LEU A 151 -13.21 -9.17 2.15
CA LEU A 151 -12.46 -8.37 1.20
C LEU A 151 -12.09 -9.20 -0.03
N GLY A 152 -11.93 -8.54 -1.18
CA GLY A 152 -11.46 -9.17 -2.41
C GLY A 152 -10.01 -8.82 -2.74
N GLU A 153 -9.42 -9.50 -3.71
CA GLU A 153 -8.08 -9.20 -4.21
C GLU A 153 -8.15 -7.99 -5.17
N THR A 154 -7.65 -6.83 -4.74
CA THR A 154 -7.61 -5.58 -5.53
C THR A 154 -6.71 -5.72 -6.75
N ILE A 155 -5.67 -6.53 -6.65
CA ILE A 155 -4.83 -7.01 -7.74
C ILE A 155 -4.90 -8.56 -7.71
N PRO A 156 -5.65 -9.18 -8.63
CA PRO A 156 -5.81 -10.63 -8.62
C PRO A 156 -4.47 -11.37 -8.70
N ASN A 157 -4.28 -12.35 -7.82
CA ASN A 157 -3.06 -13.16 -7.74
C ASN A 157 -1.77 -12.35 -7.51
N PHE A 158 -1.82 -11.25 -6.78
CA PHE A 158 -0.70 -10.31 -6.64
C PHE A 158 0.59 -11.01 -6.17
N HIS A 159 0.52 -11.78 -5.08
CA HIS A 159 1.66 -12.52 -4.52
C HIS A 159 1.56 -14.04 -4.77
N ASN A 160 0.83 -14.48 -5.80
CA ASN A 160 0.73 -15.89 -6.15
C ASN A 160 1.99 -16.36 -6.87
N MET A 161 2.85 -17.11 -6.15
CA MET A 161 4.13 -17.56 -6.68
C MET A 161 4.00 -18.62 -7.78
N GLU A 162 2.93 -19.41 -7.79
CA GLU A 162 2.68 -20.38 -8.87
C GLU A 162 2.45 -19.63 -10.21
N LEU A 163 1.61 -18.59 -10.18
CA LEU A 163 1.39 -17.74 -11.36
C LEU A 163 2.68 -17.02 -11.79
N ARG A 164 3.48 -16.53 -10.84
CA ARG A 164 4.76 -15.86 -11.17
C ARG A 164 5.74 -16.82 -11.81
N LEU A 165 5.81 -18.05 -11.34
CA LEU A 165 6.65 -19.10 -11.94
C LEU A 165 6.19 -19.45 -13.37
N GLU A 166 4.88 -19.59 -13.59
CA GLU A 166 4.31 -19.81 -14.92
C GLU A 166 4.67 -18.66 -15.88
N GLN A 167 4.47 -17.42 -15.46
CA GLN A 167 4.84 -16.22 -16.23
C GLN A 167 6.35 -16.18 -16.54
N LEU A 168 7.19 -16.55 -15.59
CA LEU A 168 8.64 -16.66 -15.81
C LEU A 168 8.96 -17.70 -16.90
N HIS A 169 8.37 -18.88 -16.81
CA HIS A 169 8.61 -19.95 -17.80
C HIS A 169 8.15 -19.53 -19.20
N GLU A 170 7.01 -18.87 -19.31
CA GLU A 170 6.52 -18.33 -20.60
C GLU A 170 7.47 -17.25 -21.15
N ALA A 171 7.96 -16.34 -20.30
CA ALA A 171 8.90 -15.29 -20.71
C ALA A 171 10.25 -15.89 -21.18
N VAL A 172 10.76 -16.88 -20.45
CA VAL A 172 11.99 -17.61 -20.82
C VAL A 172 11.82 -18.34 -22.15
N LYS A 173 10.70 -19.03 -22.34
CA LYS A 173 10.38 -19.73 -23.60
C LYS A 173 10.28 -18.77 -24.79
N ALA A 174 9.71 -17.58 -24.57
CA ALA A 174 9.54 -16.58 -25.61
C ALA A 174 10.83 -15.84 -25.97
N ASP A 175 11.75 -15.70 -25.03
CA ASP A 175 13.05 -15.00 -25.14
C ASP A 175 13.04 -13.78 -26.06
N LYS A 176 12.02 -12.93 -25.94
CA LYS A 176 11.77 -11.78 -26.84
C LYS A 176 12.97 -10.84 -27.00
N ALA A 177 13.79 -10.72 -25.97
CA ALA A 177 14.97 -9.84 -25.95
C ALA A 177 16.27 -10.57 -26.28
N GLY A 178 16.29 -11.91 -26.46
CA GLY A 178 17.47 -12.73 -26.69
C GLY A 178 18.47 -12.73 -25.52
N ARG A 179 17.97 -12.56 -24.27
CA ARG A 179 18.82 -12.38 -23.08
C ARG A 179 18.80 -13.57 -22.11
N VAL A 180 18.04 -14.61 -22.38
CA VAL A 180 17.90 -15.76 -21.48
C VAL A 180 19.26 -16.39 -21.16
N SER A 181 20.14 -16.51 -22.14
CA SER A 181 21.49 -17.05 -21.95
C SER A 181 22.37 -16.24 -20.98
N LEU A 182 22.09 -14.94 -20.82
CA LEU A 182 22.85 -14.04 -19.92
C LEU A 182 22.45 -14.22 -18.45
N VAL A 183 21.29 -14.80 -18.17
CA VAL A 183 20.73 -14.97 -16.82
C VAL A 183 20.50 -16.44 -16.46
N SER A 184 21.16 -17.37 -17.16
CA SER A 184 20.95 -18.82 -17.00
C SER A 184 21.20 -19.29 -15.55
N ASP A 185 22.21 -18.77 -14.86
CA ASP A 185 22.49 -19.17 -13.48
C ASP A 185 21.41 -18.71 -12.51
N MET A 186 20.86 -17.50 -12.70
CA MET A 186 19.72 -17.01 -11.92
C MET A 186 18.48 -17.88 -12.16
N LEU A 187 18.19 -18.23 -13.42
CA LEU A 187 17.07 -19.10 -13.78
C LEU A 187 17.22 -20.50 -13.17
N ASN A 188 18.42 -21.05 -13.17
CA ASN A 188 18.69 -22.33 -12.53
C ASN A 188 18.44 -22.28 -11.01
N THR A 189 18.84 -21.20 -10.35
CA THR A 189 18.56 -20.98 -8.91
C THR A 189 17.07 -20.90 -8.67
N LEU A 190 16.33 -20.05 -9.40
CA LEU A 190 14.88 -19.90 -9.24
C LEU A 190 14.15 -21.23 -9.49
N ASN A 191 14.50 -21.99 -10.52
CA ASN A 191 13.88 -23.27 -10.80
C ASN A 191 14.17 -24.32 -9.72
N ARG A 192 15.37 -24.31 -9.11
CA ARG A 192 15.70 -25.20 -8.00
C ARG A 192 14.83 -24.94 -6.77
N ASP A 193 14.57 -23.67 -6.48
CA ASP A 193 13.87 -23.24 -5.27
C ASP A 193 12.34 -23.07 -5.51
N ALA A 194 11.87 -23.30 -6.74
CA ALA A 194 10.49 -23.05 -7.17
C ALA A 194 9.43 -23.82 -6.37
N ASP A 195 9.70 -25.08 -6.03
CA ASP A 195 8.75 -25.91 -5.26
C ASP A 195 8.51 -25.33 -3.85
N GLU A 196 9.55 -24.82 -3.20
CA GLU A 196 9.43 -24.16 -1.89
C GLU A 196 8.72 -22.82 -2.00
N MET A 197 9.00 -22.04 -3.03
CA MET A 197 8.32 -20.76 -3.29
C MET A 197 6.81 -20.94 -3.50
N CYS A 198 6.38 -22.02 -4.14
CA CYS A 198 4.97 -22.31 -4.41
C CYS A 198 4.25 -23.03 -3.26
N LEU A 199 4.94 -23.38 -2.17
CA LEU A 199 4.38 -24.19 -1.08
C LEU A 199 3.18 -23.51 -0.40
N ALA A 200 3.18 -22.19 -0.29
CA ALA A 200 2.13 -21.43 0.38
C ALA A 200 0.74 -21.68 -0.26
N GLU A 201 0.63 -21.55 -1.57
CA GLU A 201 -0.62 -21.76 -2.30
C GLU A 201 -1.10 -23.22 -2.19
N GLN A 202 -0.16 -24.18 -2.19
CA GLN A 202 -0.48 -25.59 -2.00
C GLN A 202 -1.05 -25.87 -0.60
N LEU A 203 -0.42 -25.31 0.45
CA LEU A 203 -0.88 -25.45 1.83
C LEU A 203 -2.24 -24.77 2.06
N TYR A 204 -2.46 -23.62 1.45
CA TYR A 204 -3.74 -22.91 1.49
C TYR A 204 -4.86 -23.77 0.87
N ARG A 205 -4.67 -24.30 -0.33
CA ARG A 205 -5.64 -25.19 -0.99
C ARG A 205 -5.95 -26.46 -0.19
N ARG A 206 -4.99 -26.93 0.62
CA ARG A 206 -5.15 -28.08 1.53
C ARG A 206 -5.78 -27.69 2.87
N GLY A 207 -6.08 -26.40 3.11
CA GLY A 207 -6.64 -25.90 4.36
C GLY A 207 -5.67 -25.94 5.55
N VAL A 208 -4.36 -26.02 5.30
CA VAL A 208 -3.32 -26.06 6.35
C VAL A 208 -3.01 -24.67 6.88
N ILE A 209 -2.92 -23.67 5.99
CA ILE A 209 -2.71 -22.27 6.34
C ILE A 209 -3.86 -21.40 5.82
N PRO A 210 -4.33 -20.42 6.59
CA PRO A 210 -5.33 -19.46 6.12
C PRO A 210 -4.66 -18.30 5.38
N LYS A 211 -5.43 -17.62 4.50
CA LYS A 211 -5.17 -16.22 4.16
C LYS A 211 -5.68 -15.31 5.28
N ARG A 212 -5.02 -14.20 5.50
CA ARG A 212 -5.38 -13.10 6.41
C ARG A 212 -5.50 -11.81 5.61
N ILE A 213 -6.03 -10.76 6.22
CA ILE A 213 -5.96 -9.45 5.60
C ILE A 213 -4.57 -8.88 5.84
N CYS A 214 -3.86 -8.64 4.75
CA CYS A 214 -2.49 -8.15 4.70
C CYS A 214 -2.43 -6.80 3.98
N HIS A 215 -1.36 -6.04 4.19
CA HIS A 215 -1.14 -4.78 3.49
C HIS A 215 -0.67 -4.99 2.05
N CYS A 216 0.16 -6.00 1.83
CA CYS A 216 0.75 -6.42 0.56
C CYS A 216 1.71 -5.40 -0.10
N ASP A 217 2.09 -4.32 0.60
CA ASP A 217 3.14 -3.37 0.20
C ASP A 217 3.77 -2.76 1.47
N THR A 218 4.46 -3.59 2.28
CA THR A 218 4.99 -3.23 3.58
C THR A 218 6.33 -2.51 3.47
N LYS A 219 6.28 -1.22 3.24
CA LYS A 219 7.44 -0.32 3.12
C LYS A 219 7.42 0.75 4.20
N VAL A 220 8.59 1.25 4.60
CA VAL A 220 8.69 2.34 5.58
C VAL A 220 7.98 3.61 5.10
N ASN A 221 7.99 3.91 3.80
CA ASN A 221 7.29 5.05 3.23
C ASN A 221 5.75 4.88 3.18
N ASN A 222 5.22 3.68 3.48
CA ASN A 222 3.79 3.44 3.69
C ASN A 222 3.36 3.60 5.16
N MET A 223 4.17 4.28 5.95
CA MET A 223 3.83 4.75 7.29
C MET A 223 3.99 6.26 7.40
N MET A 224 3.13 6.89 8.18
CA MET A 224 3.29 8.29 8.58
C MET A 224 3.87 8.38 9.99
N PHE A 225 4.78 9.31 10.15
CA PHE A 225 5.46 9.59 11.41
C PHE A 225 5.12 10.99 11.91
N ASP A 226 5.01 11.14 13.22
CA ASP A 226 4.93 12.45 13.86
C ASP A 226 6.31 13.12 13.90
N LYS A 227 6.35 14.38 14.28
CA LYS A 227 7.58 15.19 14.43
C LYS A 227 8.56 14.62 15.46
N ASP A 228 8.06 13.93 16.48
CA ASP A 228 8.88 13.25 17.51
C ASP A 228 9.43 11.89 17.02
N GLY A 229 9.01 11.44 15.85
CA GLY A 229 9.43 10.18 15.24
C GLY A 229 8.57 8.98 15.61
N SER A 230 7.50 9.16 16.39
CA SER A 230 6.50 8.10 16.62
C SER A 230 5.69 7.82 15.36
N VAL A 231 5.25 6.57 15.19
CA VAL A 231 4.39 6.21 14.06
C VAL A 231 2.96 6.65 14.35
N LEU A 232 2.33 7.27 13.35
CA LEU A 232 0.93 7.70 13.40
C LEU A 232 0.00 6.65 12.82
N CYS A 233 0.18 6.30 11.54
CA CYS A 233 -0.69 5.35 10.84
C CYS A 233 -0.01 4.72 9.63
N VAL A 234 -0.62 3.62 9.17
CA VAL A 234 -0.36 2.99 7.88
C VAL A 234 -1.13 3.74 6.80
N ILE A 235 -0.50 3.95 5.66
CA ILE A 235 -1.08 4.59 4.47
C ILE A 235 -0.93 3.69 3.24
N ASP A 236 -1.41 4.16 2.08
CA ASP A 236 -1.37 3.42 0.80
C ASP A 236 -2.06 2.05 0.87
N LEU A 237 -3.35 2.09 1.23
CA LEU A 237 -4.17 0.90 1.47
C LEU A 237 -4.67 0.22 0.19
N ASP A 238 -4.16 0.57 -0.98
CA ASP A 238 -4.65 0.09 -2.28
C ASP A 238 -4.43 -1.40 -2.50
N THR A 239 -3.42 -1.96 -1.84
CA THR A 239 -3.06 -3.37 -1.90
C THR A 239 -3.58 -4.18 -0.71
N VAL A 240 -4.41 -3.58 0.16
CA VAL A 240 -4.97 -4.30 1.31
C VAL A 240 -6.00 -5.33 0.84
N MET A 241 -5.64 -6.61 0.99
CA MET A 241 -6.42 -7.73 0.48
C MET A 241 -6.12 -9.03 1.25
N PRO A 242 -6.89 -10.11 1.02
CA PRO A 242 -6.56 -11.44 1.55
C PRO A 242 -5.24 -11.96 0.98
N SER A 243 -4.25 -12.21 1.84
CA SER A 243 -2.94 -12.74 1.49
C SER A 243 -2.35 -13.58 2.63
N PHE A 244 -1.08 -13.94 2.53
CA PHE A 244 -0.35 -14.63 3.59
C PHE A 244 0.46 -13.63 4.41
N VAL A 245 0.38 -13.71 5.75
CA VAL A 245 1.13 -12.82 6.66
C VAL A 245 2.62 -12.79 6.34
N PHE A 246 3.21 -13.94 6.01
CA PHE A 246 4.62 -13.98 5.63
C PHE A 246 4.92 -13.34 4.27
N SER A 247 3.92 -13.04 3.44
CA SER A 247 4.12 -12.21 2.24
C SER A 247 4.42 -10.76 2.62
N ASP A 248 3.72 -10.20 3.61
CA ASP A 248 4.02 -8.87 4.14
C ASP A 248 5.41 -8.82 4.79
N TYR A 249 5.74 -9.86 5.56
CA TYR A 249 7.08 -10.01 6.12
C TYR A 249 8.16 -10.03 5.02
N GLY A 250 7.98 -10.87 4.00
CA GLY A 250 8.91 -11.00 2.87
C GLY A 250 9.02 -9.74 2.02
N ASP A 251 7.93 -9.00 1.85
CA ASP A 251 7.92 -7.76 1.08
C ASP A 251 8.75 -6.66 1.75
N PHE A 252 8.65 -6.52 3.08
CA PHE A 252 9.54 -5.62 3.81
C PHE A 252 11.01 -6.05 3.67
N LEU A 253 11.33 -7.35 3.78
CA LEU A 253 12.72 -7.81 3.65
C LEU A 253 13.31 -7.52 2.28
N ARG A 254 12.51 -7.69 1.24
CA ARG A 254 12.91 -7.41 -0.15
C ARG A 254 13.31 -5.95 -0.36
N THR A 255 12.64 -5.03 0.30
CA THR A 255 12.87 -3.59 0.15
C THR A 255 13.70 -3.01 1.29
N GLY A 256 13.25 -3.17 2.53
CA GLY A 256 13.82 -2.54 3.71
C GLY A 256 15.11 -3.17 4.20
N ALA A 257 15.24 -4.50 4.12
CA ALA A 257 16.44 -5.22 4.52
C ALA A 257 17.43 -5.45 3.38
N ASN A 258 17.17 -4.94 2.18
CA ASN A 258 18.15 -4.93 1.12
C ASN A 258 19.18 -3.81 1.35
N ARG A 259 20.43 -4.07 0.99
CA ARG A 259 21.53 -3.09 1.14
C ARG A 259 21.52 -1.98 0.10
N VAL A 260 20.74 -2.15 -0.96
CA VAL A 260 20.60 -1.19 -2.05
C VAL A 260 19.13 -0.94 -2.35
N ALA A 261 18.82 0.19 -2.98
CA ALA A 261 17.47 0.51 -3.42
C ALA A 261 16.94 -0.53 -4.42
N GLU A 262 15.61 -0.69 -4.47
CA GLU A 262 14.93 -1.68 -5.30
C GLU A 262 15.24 -1.54 -6.80
N ASP A 263 15.49 -0.34 -7.28
CA ASP A 263 15.80 0.01 -8.66
C ASP A 263 17.30 0.24 -8.92
N SER A 264 18.17 -0.16 -7.97
CA SER A 264 19.61 0.01 -8.08
C SER A 264 20.19 -0.89 -9.18
N ASP A 265 21.15 -0.34 -9.93
CA ASP A 265 21.98 -1.08 -10.89
C ASP A 265 23.27 -1.67 -10.25
N GLN A 266 23.45 -1.48 -8.94
CA GLN A 266 24.62 -1.99 -8.19
C GLN A 266 24.39 -3.44 -7.75
N PHE A 267 24.26 -4.36 -8.70
CA PHE A 267 23.89 -5.76 -8.45
C PHE A 267 24.84 -6.49 -7.50
N GLU A 268 26.13 -6.16 -7.52
CA GLU A 268 27.14 -6.74 -6.62
C GLU A 268 26.94 -6.35 -5.14
N SER A 269 26.19 -5.28 -4.90
CA SER A 269 25.90 -4.78 -3.55
C SER A 269 24.56 -5.27 -3.01
N VAL A 270 23.76 -5.98 -3.83
CA VAL A 270 22.51 -6.60 -3.40
C VAL A 270 22.79 -7.61 -2.30
N GLY A 271 22.04 -7.55 -1.21
CA GLY A 271 22.21 -8.47 -0.09
C GLY A 271 21.38 -8.13 1.10
N LEU A 272 21.23 -9.09 2.00
CA LEU A 272 20.47 -8.96 3.23
C LEU A 272 21.26 -8.16 4.27
N ASN A 273 20.61 -7.18 4.88
CA ASN A 273 21.06 -6.49 6.07
C ASN A 273 20.45 -7.19 7.29
N GLU A 274 21.26 -7.99 7.99
CA GLU A 274 20.82 -8.83 9.13
C GLU A 274 20.36 -7.97 10.33
N ASP A 275 20.94 -6.80 10.54
CA ASP A 275 20.54 -5.90 11.64
C ASP A 275 19.13 -5.37 11.40
N ILE A 276 18.80 -5.01 10.15
CA ILE A 276 17.46 -4.57 9.76
C ILE A 276 16.46 -5.73 9.84
N LEU A 277 16.85 -6.93 9.38
CA LEU A 277 16.04 -8.14 9.54
C LEU A 277 15.68 -8.40 11.01
N CYS A 278 16.69 -8.39 11.90
CA CYS A 278 16.47 -8.60 13.34
C CYS A 278 15.52 -7.54 13.91
N ALA A 279 15.80 -6.26 13.63
CA ALA A 279 14.99 -5.16 14.14
C ALA A 279 13.52 -5.21 13.68
N PHE A 280 13.27 -5.62 12.45
CA PHE A 280 11.90 -5.78 11.93
C PHE A 280 11.16 -6.98 12.55
N THR A 281 11.90 -8.04 12.89
CA THR A 281 11.32 -9.29 13.44
C THR A 281 10.96 -9.19 14.92
N GLU A 282 11.67 -8.34 15.71
CA GLU A 282 11.42 -8.08 17.12
C GLU A 282 10.05 -7.44 17.38
#